data_47d22aa96bd7b325b2c155ec9946422e
#
_entry.id   47d22aa96bd7b325b2c155ec9946422e
#
_cell.length_a   1.000
_cell.length_b   1.000
_cell.length_c   1.000
_cell.angle_alpha   90.00
_cell.angle_beta   90.00
_cell.angle_gamma   90.00
#
_symmetry.space_group_name_H-M   'P 1'
#
loop_
_entity.id
_entity.type
_entity.pdbx_description
1 polymer ?
#
loop_
_entity_poly.entity_id
_entity_poly.type
_entity_poly.pdbx_seq_one_letter_code
_entity_poly.pdbx_strand_id
1 'polypeptide(L)'
;MKSIFSVIPQFILAMVLTVASTAIASTDENNEAARIMEAKQLYAQATPMDQFDTRRAELLSQSESILLDVIENNPASLDAHRKLMGVYLQMRDYANAIRTMQAAITLSPEDPKLFIALAILYDHQGAYEYAVPILDQALVLDPGNQLASDYKISIQQKIESQNLAMESSTSPHEMATPHATEKQSSN
;
A
#
# COMPACT_ATOMS: atom_id res chain seq x y z
N MET A 1 73.83 1.26 1.10
CA MET A 1 72.73 1.04 2.03
C MET A 1 71.56 1.95 1.62
N LYS A 2 70.63 1.46 0.81
CA LYS A 2 69.44 2.23 0.33
C LYS A 2 68.19 1.67 0.96
N SER A 3 67.46 2.58 1.50
CA SER A 3 66.25 2.50 2.33
C SER A 3 65.16 1.55 1.83
N ILE A 4 64.74 0.57 2.66
CA ILE A 4 63.65 -0.38 2.46
C ILE A 4 62.38 0.04 3.26
N PHE A 5 62.25 1.31 3.66
CA PHE A 5 61.22 1.74 4.63
C PHE A 5 60.04 2.51 4.03
N SER A 6 59.66 2.30 2.74
CA SER A 6 58.58 3.16 2.17
C SER A 6 57.36 2.45 1.60
N VAL A 7 57.15 1.15 1.81
CA VAL A 7 56.03 0.44 1.15
C VAL A 7 54.95 -0.11 2.12
N ILE A 8 55.24 -0.18 3.41
CA ILE A 8 54.31 -0.84 4.38
C ILE A 8 53.09 0.00 4.83
N PRO A 9 53.07 1.35 4.85
CA PRO A 9 51.93 2.08 5.40
C PRO A 9 50.69 2.16 4.45
N GLN A 10 50.88 2.00 3.10
CA GLN A 10 49.74 2.15 2.18
C GLN A 10 48.79 0.96 2.17
N PHE A 11 49.27 -0.24 2.37
CA PHE A 11 48.38 -1.44 2.44
C PHE A 11 47.60 -1.55 3.72
N ILE A 12 48.17 -1.10 4.85
CA ILE A 12 47.48 -1.10 6.14
C ILE A 12 46.37 -0.07 6.19
N LEU A 13 46.56 1.09 5.59
CA LEU A 13 45.53 2.14 5.50
C LEU A 13 44.33 1.71 4.62
N ALA A 14 44.59 1.02 3.52
CA ALA A 14 43.52 0.49 2.65
C ALA A 14 42.72 -0.63 3.33
N MET A 15 43.36 -1.48 4.13
CA MET A 15 42.69 -2.56 4.83
C MET A 15 41.82 -2.06 6.02
N VAL A 16 42.26 -1.00 6.70
CA VAL A 16 41.49 -0.37 7.79
C VAL A 16 40.26 0.37 7.25
N LEU A 17 40.37 1.03 6.09
CA LEU A 17 39.24 1.72 5.44
C LEU A 17 38.16 0.74 4.93
N THR A 18 38.54 -0.44 4.44
CA THR A 18 37.54 -1.45 3.98
C THR A 18 36.81 -2.11 5.13
N VAL A 19 37.48 -2.38 6.26
CA VAL A 19 36.85 -2.97 7.45
C VAL A 19 35.93 -1.95 8.14
N ALA A 20 36.29 -0.68 8.17
CA ALA A 20 35.45 0.37 8.73
C ALA A 20 34.16 0.56 7.92
N SER A 21 34.24 0.52 6.59
CA SER A 21 33.05 0.66 5.72
C SER A 21 32.06 -0.48 5.87
N THR A 22 32.53 -1.72 6.01
CA THR A 22 31.64 -2.88 6.23
C THR A 22 31.02 -2.90 7.63
N ALA A 23 31.72 -2.42 8.66
CA ALA A 23 31.20 -2.34 10.02
C ALA A 23 30.12 -1.26 10.18
N ILE A 24 30.23 -0.14 9.48
CA ILE A 24 29.20 0.93 9.49
C ILE A 24 27.95 0.44 8.77
N ALA A 25 28.07 -0.15 7.60
CA ALA A 25 26.92 -0.68 6.85
C ALA A 25 26.14 -1.75 7.63
N SER A 26 26.82 -2.64 8.33
CA SER A 26 26.17 -3.68 9.15
C SER A 26 25.47 -3.14 10.40
N THR A 27 25.94 -2.02 10.97
CA THR A 27 25.26 -1.38 12.12
C THR A 27 23.98 -0.65 11.69
N ASP A 28 23.97 -0.02 10.54
CA ASP A 28 22.80 0.69 10.01
C ASP A 28 21.69 -0.30 9.59
N GLU A 29 22.05 -1.40 8.94
CA GLU A 29 21.09 -2.44 8.56
C GLU A 29 20.45 -3.14 9.77
N ASN A 30 21.25 -3.44 10.80
CA ASN A 30 20.76 -3.99 12.07
C ASN A 30 19.85 -3.00 12.80
N ASN A 31 20.13 -1.71 12.74
CA ASN A 31 19.30 -0.67 13.33
C ASN A 31 17.98 -0.53 12.58
N GLU A 32 17.98 -0.56 11.25
CA GLU A 32 16.77 -0.54 10.43
C GLU A 32 15.84 -1.72 10.75
N ALA A 33 16.38 -2.95 10.74
CA ALA A 33 15.61 -4.15 11.05
C ALA A 33 15.00 -4.12 12.46
N ALA A 34 15.75 -3.60 13.46
CA ALA A 34 15.24 -3.45 14.82
C ALA A 34 14.10 -2.44 14.90
N ARG A 35 14.19 -1.32 14.21
CA ARG A 35 13.14 -0.29 14.14
C ARG A 35 11.89 -0.78 13.44
N ILE A 36 12.04 -1.48 12.32
CA ILE A 36 10.91 -2.11 11.62
C ILE A 36 10.22 -3.14 12.53
N MET A 37 11.00 -3.91 13.32
CA MET A 37 10.44 -4.85 14.28
C MET A 37 9.66 -4.16 15.40
N GLU A 38 10.17 -3.04 15.94
CA GLU A 38 9.47 -2.22 16.92
C GLU A 38 8.15 -1.69 16.37
N ALA A 39 8.15 -1.10 15.19
CA ALA A 39 6.93 -0.64 14.52
C ALA A 39 5.91 -1.78 14.31
N LYS A 40 6.37 -2.97 13.91
CA LYS A 40 5.54 -4.15 13.77
C LYS A 40 4.92 -4.60 15.10
N GLN A 41 5.64 -4.49 16.22
CA GLN A 41 5.11 -4.83 17.54
C GLN A 41 4.00 -3.86 17.97
N LEU A 42 4.18 -2.56 17.74
CA LEU A 42 3.16 -1.54 18.00
C LEU A 42 1.90 -1.78 17.17
N TYR A 43 2.07 -2.03 15.87
CA TYR A 43 0.99 -2.41 14.96
C TYR A 43 0.24 -3.66 15.44
N ALA A 44 0.95 -4.71 15.84
CA ALA A 44 0.35 -5.95 16.33
C ALA A 44 -0.45 -5.75 17.63
N GLN A 45 0.00 -4.85 18.51
CA GLN A 45 -0.75 -4.48 19.72
C GLN A 45 -2.02 -3.69 19.41
N ALA A 46 -1.98 -2.82 18.39
CA ALA A 46 -3.12 -2.03 17.98
C ALA A 46 -4.22 -2.85 17.28
N THR A 47 -3.83 -3.88 16.52
CA THR A 47 -4.75 -4.65 15.64
C THR A 47 -5.97 -5.23 16.34
N PRO A 48 -5.89 -5.86 17.54
CA PRO A 48 -7.05 -6.43 18.23
C PRO A 48 -7.93 -5.40 18.95
N MET A 49 -7.51 -4.13 19.01
CA MET A 49 -8.23 -3.08 19.73
C MET A 49 -9.40 -2.54 18.92
N ASP A 50 -10.40 -2.00 19.61
CA ASP A 50 -11.53 -1.32 18.98
C ASP A 50 -11.04 -0.11 18.15
N GLN A 51 -11.71 0.16 17.02
CA GLN A 51 -11.32 1.24 16.10
C GLN A 51 -11.39 2.64 16.71
N PHE A 52 -12.19 2.84 17.76
CA PHE A 52 -12.35 4.11 18.48
C PHE A 52 -11.47 4.21 19.72
N ASP A 53 -10.68 3.19 20.02
CA ASP A 53 -9.78 3.21 21.17
C ASP A 53 -8.62 4.21 20.92
N THR A 54 -8.51 5.19 21.81
CA THR A 54 -7.46 6.19 21.76
C THR A 54 -6.07 5.55 21.81
N ARG A 55 -5.91 4.49 22.60
CA ARG A 55 -4.64 3.76 22.69
C ARG A 55 -4.27 3.09 21.38
N ARG A 56 -5.25 2.58 20.64
CA ARG A 56 -5.03 2.04 19.30
C ARG A 56 -4.49 3.11 18.36
N ALA A 57 -5.09 4.30 18.36
CA ALA A 57 -4.63 5.41 17.54
C ALA A 57 -3.20 5.84 17.89
N GLU A 58 -2.87 5.90 19.18
CA GLU A 58 -1.51 6.20 19.65
C GLU A 58 -0.48 5.18 19.16
N LEU A 59 -0.78 3.87 19.29
CA LEU A 59 0.11 2.80 18.86
C LEU A 59 0.35 2.82 17.35
N LEU A 60 -0.70 3.06 16.55
CA LEU A 60 -0.59 3.19 15.10
C LEU A 60 0.24 4.42 14.71
N SER A 61 0.04 5.56 15.38
CA SER A 61 0.82 6.78 15.12
C SER A 61 2.30 6.62 15.49
N GLN A 62 2.61 5.90 16.57
CA GLN A 62 4.00 5.57 16.92
C GLN A 62 4.63 4.65 15.87
N SER A 63 3.90 3.62 15.42
CA SER A 63 4.35 2.72 14.36
C SER A 63 4.61 3.48 13.04
N GLU A 64 3.70 4.39 12.66
CA GLU A 64 3.86 5.27 11.51
C GLU A 64 5.14 6.12 11.61
N SER A 65 5.34 6.82 12.73
CA SER A 65 6.50 7.68 12.94
C SER A 65 7.83 6.92 12.81
N ILE A 66 7.91 5.71 13.37
CA ILE A 66 9.10 4.87 13.27
C ILE A 66 9.37 4.47 11.81
N LEU A 67 8.33 4.06 11.07
CA LEU A 67 8.48 3.61 9.68
C LEU A 67 8.82 4.78 8.75
N LEU A 68 8.26 5.96 8.99
CA LEU A 68 8.61 7.18 8.23
C LEU A 68 10.08 7.54 8.43
N ASP A 69 10.58 7.47 9.67
CA ASP A 69 12.00 7.74 9.93
C ASP A 69 12.92 6.64 9.31
N VAL A 70 12.50 5.39 9.29
CA VAL A 70 13.23 4.35 8.54
C VAL A 70 13.29 4.69 7.05
N ILE A 71 12.18 5.10 6.44
CA ILE A 71 12.11 5.47 5.02
C ILE A 71 12.92 6.73 4.73
N GLU A 72 12.95 7.71 5.64
CA GLU A 72 13.79 8.91 5.50
C GLU A 72 15.28 8.55 5.47
N ASN A 73 15.72 7.63 6.33
CA ASN A 73 17.11 7.17 6.38
C ASN A 73 17.46 6.19 5.25
N ASN A 74 16.51 5.34 4.85
CA ASN A 74 16.65 4.40 3.74
C ASN A 74 15.39 4.42 2.85
N PRO A 75 15.31 5.32 1.87
CA PRO A 75 14.18 5.38 0.94
C PRO A 75 13.94 4.11 0.11
N ALA A 76 14.94 3.23 0.01
CA ALA A 76 14.85 1.97 -0.71
C ALA A 76 14.34 0.80 0.16
N SER A 77 14.01 1.03 1.42
CA SER A 77 13.49 0.00 2.34
C SER A 77 12.09 -0.45 1.92
N LEU A 78 12.01 -1.47 1.09
CA LEU A 78 10.73 -2.04 0.62
C LEU A 78 9.89 -2.61 1.78
N ASP A 79 10.55 -3.17 2.81
CA ASP A 79 9.84 -3.71 3.98
C ASP A 79 9.17 -2.60 4.79
N ALA A 80 9.87 -1.46 4.99
CA ALA A 80 9.29 -0.30 5.67
C ALA A 80 8.08 0.25 4.92
N HIS A 81 8.14 0.39 3.59
CA HIS A 81 6.99 0.81 2.78
C HIS A 81 5.80 -0.15 2.91
N ARG A 82 6.05 -1.45 2.87
CA ARG A 82 4.99 -2.47 3.04
C ARG A 82 4.34 -2.40 4.43
N LYS A 83 5.13 -2.20 5.49
CA LYS A 83 4.60 -2.08 6.86
C LYS A 83 3.82 -0.79 7.03
N LEU A 84 4.35 0.33 6.51
CA LEU A 84 3.69 1.63 6.58
C LEU A 84 2.34 1.62 5.85
N MET A 85 2.25 0.99 4.68
CA MET A 85 0.97 0.77 4.00
C MET A 85 -0.03 0.05 4.91
N GLY A 86 0.40 -1.00 5.61
CA GLY A 86 -0.46 -1.72 6.56
C GLY A 86 -0.94 -0.84 7.72
N VAL A 87 -0.09 0.04 8.23
CA VAL A 87 -0.45 1.03 9.28
C VAL A 87 -1.52 1.99 8.76
N TYR A 88 -1.32 2.59 7.57
CA TYR A 88 -2.29 3.48 6.95
C TYR A 88 -3.63 2.79 6.65
N LEU A 89 -3.61 1.52 6.24
CA LEU A 89 -4.82 0.74 6.05
C LEU A 89 -5.62 0.60 7.36
N GLN A 90 -4.94 0.33 8.48
CA GLN A 90 -5.55 0.26 9.81
C GLN A 90 -6.08 1.61 10.29
N MET A 91 -5.44 2.71 9.90
CA MET A 91 -5.89 4.08 10.17
C MET A 91 -7.01 4.52 9.21
N ARG A 92 -7.33 3.73 8.18
CA ARG A 92 -8.22 4.08 7.06
C ARG A 92 -7.75 5.28 6.25
N ASP A 93 -6.47 5.59 6.32
CA ASP A 93 -5.84 6.61 5.47
C ASP A 93 -5.42 5.99 4.12
N TYR A 94 -6.43 5.74 3.29
CA TYR A 94 -6.22 5.10 1.99
C TYR A 94 -5.35 5.94 1.06
N ALA A 95 -5.39 7.27 1.18
CA ALA A 95 -4.60 8.17 0.35
C ALA A 95 -3.10 7.99 0.60
N ASN A 96 -2.68 7.95 1.87
CA ASN A 96 -1.30 7.70 2.26
C ASN A 96 -0.90 6.24 1.97
N ALA A 97 -1.79 5.26 2.19
CA ALA A 97 -1.55 3.87 1.86
C ALA A 97 -1.26 3.67 0.36
N ILE A 98 -2.05 4.29 -0.52
CA ILE A 98 -1.87 4.23 -1.98
C ILE A 98 -0.54 4.86 -2.38
N ARG A 99 -0.22 6.07 -1.89
CA ARG A 99 1.06 6.74 -2.19
C ARG A 99 2.26 5.89 -1.76
N THR A 100 2.19 5.32 -0.57
CA THR A 100 3.24 4.43 -0.03
C THR A 100 3.41 3.18 -0.89
N MET A 101 2.32 2.59 -1.36
CA MET A 101 2.37 1.40 -2.23
C MET A 101 2.90 1.74 -3.63
N GLN A 102 2.55 2.90 -4.19
CA GLN A 102 3.12 3.37 -5.46
C GLN A 102 4.63 3.59 -5.35
N ALA A 103 5.12 4.14 -4.23
CA ALA A 103 6.56 4.24 -3.97
C ALA A 103 7.21 2.85 -3.90
N ALA A 104 6.59 1.89 -3.22
CA ALA A 104 7.07 0.51 -3.16
C ALA A 104 7.14 -0.16 -4.54
N ILE A 105 6.16 0.07 -5.42
CA ILE A 105 6.16 -0.42 -6.80
C ILE A 105 7.32 0.19 -7.59
N THR A 106 7.65 1.46 -7.37
CA THR A 106 8.80 2.09 -8.02
C THR A 106 10.13 1.43 -7.61
N LEU A 107 10.22 0.93 -6.38
CA LEU A 107 11.40 0.21 -5.87
C LEU A 107 11.49 -1.23 -6.38
N SER A 108 10.35 -1.88 -6.62
CA SER A 108 10.29 -3.27 -7.07
C SER A 108 9.14 -3.47 -8.08
N PRO A 109 9.29 -2.99 -9.31
CA PRO A 109 8.22 -2.98 -10.31
C PRO A 109 7.87 -4.39 -10.85
N GLU A 110 8.68 -5.38 -10.56
CA GLU A 110 8.47 -6.78 -10.97
C GLU A 110 7.79 -7.65 -9.88
N ASP A 111 7.46 -7.09 -8.72
CA ASP A 111 6.78 -7.83 -7.66
C ASP A 111 5.26 -7.76 -7.81
N PRO A 112 4.57 -8.82 -8.29
CA PRO A 112 3.13 -8.80 -8.50
C PRO A 112 2.34 -8.59 -7.20
N LYS A 113 2.92 -8.90 -6.03
CA LYS A 113 2.26 -8.73 -4.74
C LYS A 113 2.02 -7.25 -4.40
N LEU A 114 2.87 -6.34 -4.88
CA LEU A 114 2.69 -4.90 -4.67
C LEU A 114 1.49 -4.38 -5.45
N PHE A 115 1.30 -4.85 -6.67
CA PHE A 115 0.13 -4.51 -7.49
C PHE A 115 -1.16 -5.06 -6.88
N ILE A 116 -1.15 -6.31 -6.40
CA ILE A 116 -2.30 -6.89 -5.70
C ILE A 116 -2.64 -6.05 -4.45
N ALA A 117 -1.64 -5.68 -3.66
CA ALA A 117 -1.83 -4.83 -2.48
C ALA A 117 -2.40 -3.44 -2.84
N LEU A 118 -1.93 -2.82 -3.93
CA LEU A 118 -2.47 -1.57 -4.43
C LEU A 118 -3.92 -1.71 -4.90
N ALA A 119 -4.27 -2.79 -5.57
CA ALA A 119 -5.65 -3.07 -5.98
C ALA A 119 -6.59 -3.24 -4.77
N ILE A 120 -6.13 -3.90 -3.71
CA ILE A 120 -6.85 -4.03 -2.44
C ILE A 120 -7.12 -2.65 -1.82
N LEU A 121 -6.17 -1.74 -1.87
CA LEU A 121 -6.36 -0.37 -1.35
C LEU A 121 -7.42 0.40 -2.14
N TYR A 122 -7.44 0.26 -3.47
CA TYR A 122 -8.49 0.85 -4.31
C TYR A 122 -9.86 0.22 -4.04
N ASP A 123 -9.92 -1.10 -3.79
CA ASP A 123 -11.17 -1.76 -3.37
C ASP A 123 -11.70 -1.20 -2.04
N HIS A 124 -10.85 -1.06 -1.04
CA HIS A 124 -11.23 -0.45 0.23
C HIS A 124 -11.72 0.99 0.13
N GLN A 125 -11.27 1.71 -0.87
CA GLN A 125 -11.71 3.06 -1.19
C GLN A 125 -13.01 3.08 -2.01
N GLY A 126 -13.47 1.93 -2.51
CA GLY A 126 -14.60 1.82 -3.44
C GLY A 126 -14.27 2.25 -4.87
N ALA A 127 -12.99 2.45 -5.17
CA ALA A 127 -12.48 2.89 -6.47
C ALA A 127 -12.17 1.68 -7.38
N TYR A 128 -13.18 0.86 -7.63
CA TYR A 128 -13.05 -0.44 -8.29
C TYR A 128 -12.49 -0.36 -9.71
N GLU A 129 -12.80 0.71 -10.44
CA GLU A 129 -12.32 0.93 -11.80
C GLU A 129 -10.80 1.04 -11.89
N TYR A 130 -10.15 1.53 -10.82
CA TYR A 130 -8.68 1.56 -10.73
C TYR A 130 -8.09 0.21 -10.33
N ALA A 131 -8.81 -0.62 -9.58
CA ALA A 131 -8.32 -1.90 -9.10
C ALA A 131 -8.13 -2.93 -10.24
N VAL A 132 -9.04 -2.97 -11.22
CA VAL A 132 -8.99 -3.96 -12.32
C VAL A 132 -7.70 -3.85 -13.14
N PRO A 133 -7.33 -2.68 -13.71
CA PRO A 133 -6.09 -2.57 -14.50
C PRO A 133 -4.83 -2.83 -13.67
N ILE A 134 -4.85 -2.55 -12.37
CA ILE A 134 -3.73 -2.87 -11.46
C ILE A 134 -3.60 -4.39 -11.29
N LEU A 135 -4.70 -5.13 -11.16
CA LEU A 135 -4.68 -6.59 -11.11
C LEU A 135 -4.24 -7.20 -12.45
N ASP A 136 -4.56 -6.57 -13.57
CA ASP A 136 -4.05 -6.99 -14.87
C ASP A 136 -2.52 -6.87 -14.94
N GLN A 137 -1.93 -5.81 -14.38
CA GLN A 137 -0.47 -5.71 -14.28
C GLN A 137 0.12 -6.82 -13.40
N ALA A 138 -0.51 -7.14 -12.28
CA ALA A 138 -0.07 -8.27 -11.46
C ALA A 138 -0.10 -9.60 -12.24
N LEU A 139 -1.13 -9.83 -13.06
CA LEU A 139 -1.26 -11.04 -13.88
C LEU A 139 -0.33 -11.06 -15.10
N VAL A 140 0.09 -9.89 -15.60
CA VAL A 140 1.16 -9.82 -16.62
C VAL A 140 2.50 -10.28 -16.03
N LEU A 141 2.79 -9.93 -14.76
CA LEU A 141 4.02 -10.32 -14.07
C LEU A 141 3.98 -11.79 -13.61
N ASP A 142 2.84 -12.26 -13.16
CA ASP A 142 2.62 -13.63 -12.71
C ASP A 142 1.25 -14.15 -13.22
N PRO A 143 1.21 -14.71 -14.45
CA PRO A 143 -0.03 -15.19 -15.07
C PRO A 143 -0.73 -16.33 -14.31
N GLY A 144 0.01 -17.05 -13.45
CA GLY A 144 -0.50 -18.13 -12.61
C GLY A 144 -1.01 -17.67 -11.24
N ASN A 145 -1.02 -16.38 -10.96
CA ASN A 145 -1.40 -15.86 -9.65
C ASN A 145 -2.90 -15.97 -9.40
N GLN A 146 -3.28 -17.04 -8.70
CA GLN A 146 -4.68 -17.34 -8.40
C GLN A 146 -5.34 -16.21 -7.57
N LEU A 147 -4.61 -15.63 -6.60
CA LEU A 147 -5.13 -14.55 -5.78
C LEU A 147 -5.49 -13.32 -6.62
N ALA A 148 -4.62 -12.92 -7.55
CA ALA A 148 -4.89 -11.78 -8.45
C ALA A 148 -6.09 -12.06 -9.35
N SER A 149 -6.20 -13.28 -9.88
CA SER A 149 -7.31 -13.70 -10.76
C SER A 149 -8.65 -13.68 -10.01
N ASP A 150 -8.72 -14.33 -8.85
CA ASP A 150 -9.94 -14.40 -8.04
C ASP A 150 -10.38 -13.01 -7.56
N TYR A 151 -9.39 -12.19 -7.17
CA TYR A 151 -9.67 -10.84 -6.72
C TYR A 151 -10.21 -9.96 -7.87
N LYS A 152 -9.64 -10.07 -9.08
CA LYS A 152 -10.13 -9.38 -10.26
C LYS A 152 -11.59 -9.73 -10.57
N ILE A 153 -11.95 -11.02 -10.53
CA ILE A 153 -13.32 -11.48 -10.72
C ILE A 153 -14.26 -10.85 -9.67
N SER A 154 -13.85 -10.87 -8.42
CA SER A 154 -14.62 -10.25 -7.31
C SER A 154 -14.86 -8.75 -7.54
N ILE A 155 -13.83 -8.01 -7.96
CA ILE A 155 -13.95 -6.57 -8.24
C ILE A 155 -14.89 -6.31 -9.44
N GLN A 156 -14.79 -7.11 -10.50
CA GLN A 156 -15.68 -6.98 -11.66
C GLN A 156 -17.16 -7.20 -11.27
N GLN A 157 -17.45 -8.17 -10.40
CA GLN A 157 -18.78 -8.38 -9.86
C GLN A 157 -19.31 -7.18 -9.05
N LYS A 158 -18.42 -6.52 -8.28
CA LYS A 158 -18.79 -5.29 -7.55
C LYS A 158 -19.14 -4.15 -8.50
N ILE A 159 -18.36 -3.96 -9.57
CA ILE A 159 -18.63 -2.96 -10.60
C ILE A 159 -20.00 -3.21 -11.25
N GLU A 160 -20.27 -4.46 -11.66
CA GLU A 160 -21.55 -4.83 -12.28
C GLU A 160 -22.73 -4.57 -11.34
N SER A 161 -22.59 -4.94 -10.08
CA SER A 161 -23.62 -4.71 -9.06
C SER A 161 -23.91 -3.22 -8.85
N GLN A 162 -22.87 -2.37 -8.88
CA GLN A 162 -23.04 -0.92 -8.80
C GLN A 162 -23.76 -0.35 -10.03
N ASN A 163 -23.43 -0.81 -11.23
CA ASN A 163 -24.06 -0.36 -12.46
C ASN A 163 -25.54 -0.70 -12.49
N LEU A 164 -25.91 -1.93 -12.12
CA LEU A 164 -27.31 -2.35 -11.99
C LEU A 164 -28.09 -1.51 -10.96
N ALA A 165 -27.48 -1.17 -9.85
CA ALA A 165 -28.10 -0.32 -8.84
C ALA A 165 -28.32 1.12 -9.34
N MET A 166 -27.40 1.66 -10.12
CA MET A 166 -27.55 2.98 -10.74
C MET A 166 -28.65 2.99 -11.80
N GLU A 167 -28.71 1.98 -12.67
CA GLU A 167 -29.75 1.84 -13.69
C GLU A 167 -31.14 1.73 -13.08
N SER A 168 -31.29 0.96 -11.98
CA SER A 168 -32.57 0.81 -11.27
C SER A 168 -33.02 2.10 -10.61
N SER A 169 -32.09 2.98 -10.20
CA SER A 169 -32.40 4.26 -9.57
C SER A 169 -32.72 5.37 -10.57
N THR A 170 -32.29 5.23 -11.83
CA THR A 170 -32.48 6.20 -12.91
C THR A 170 -33.69 5.90 -13.80
N SER A 171 -34.42 4.78 -13.56
CA SER A 171 -35.65 4.49 -14.29
C SER A 171 -36.68 5.60 -14.03
N PRO A 172 -37.15 6.34 -15.06
CA PRO A 172 -38.10 7.41 -14.84
C PRO A 172 -39.40 6.78 -14.31
N HIS A 173 -39.85 7.28 -13.15
CA HIS A 173 -41.24 7.09 -12.72
C HIS A 173 -42.13 7.62 -13.87
N GLU A 174 -42.66 6.71 -14.66
CA GLU A 174 -43.62 7.00 -15.71
C GLU A 174 -44.74 7.83 -15.11
N MET A 175 -44.72 9.13 -15.41
CA MET A 175 -45.74 10.06 -14.98
C MET A 175 -47.07 9.55 -15.56
N ALA A 176 -47.87 8.94 -14.67
CA ALA A 176 -49.27 8.67 -14.95
C ALA A 176 -49.93 9.97 -15.39
N THR A 177 -50.22 10.06 -16.68
CA THR A 177 -51.04 11.12 -17.26
C THR A 177 -52.43 11.07 -16.60
N PRO A 178 -52.91 12.16 -16.00
CA PRO A 178 -54.28 12.18 -15.49
C PRO A 178 -55.23 12.14 -16.70
N HIS A 179 -56.06 11.10 -16.76
CA HIS A 179 -57.17 11.01 -17.67
C HIS A 179 -58.06 12.28 -17.54
N ALA A 180 -58.06 13.09 -18.57
CA ALA A 180 -59.03 14.16 -18.75
C ALA A 180 -60.41 13.54 -18.89
N THR A 181 -61.26 13.68 -17.89
CA THR A 181 -62.69 13.41 -17.93
C THR A 181 -63.38 14.46 -18.82
N GLU A 182 -63.68 14.08 -20.04
CA GLU A 182 -64.53 14.83 -20.94
C GLU A 182 -65.97 14.82 -20.41
N LYS A 183 -66.42 15.96 -19.88
CA LYS A 183 -67.85 16.19 -19.59
C LYS A 183 -68.56 16.55 -20.88
N GLN A 184 -69.28 15.59 -21.45
CA GLN A 184 -70.38 15.90 -22.38
C GLN A 184 -71.49 16.60 -21.61
N SER A 185 -71.82 17.82 -22.01
CA SER A 185 -73.02 18.54 -21.67
C SER A 185 -73.93 18.52 -22.91
N SER A 186 -74.99 17.77 -22.81
CA SER A 186 -76.14 17.84 -23.72
C SER A 186 -77.10 18.93 -23.29
N ASN A 187 -77.37 19.89 -24.13
CA ASN A 187 -78.70 20.30 -24.49
C ASN A 187 -78.63 21.29 -25.64
#